data_6541a9c61526e7b481ff09282a8c9163
#
_entry.id   6541a9c61526e7b481ff09282a8c9163
#
_cell.length_a   1.000
_cell.length_b   1.000
_cell.length_c   1.000
_cell.angle_alpha   90.00
_cell.angle_beta   90.00
_cell.angle_gamma   90.00
#
_symmetry.space_group_name_H-M   'P 1'
#
loop_
_entity.id
_entity.type
_entity.pdbx_description
1 polymer ?
#
loop_
_entity_poly.entity_id
_entity_poly.type
_entity_poly.pdbx_seq_one_letter_code
_entity_poly.pdbx_strand_id
1 'polypeptide(L)'
;VRRLIAEHGYFFRDFDETQTYETRRDIALAFDEKLSGHNHHFIDIYQEIQADAAGHTTKLCIPSPSHIFGEWSFSREQNAEQSNDSYYQEPEVFKQDLANAYQEFLSDYAKIGGKIIQFDDCLWEMFSTDNPNSPFTGGHIDQTSIQDLAQTFIDLNNSIIDYGHSLGLKVWSHNCRGNYDSRNMGGGSYETIANLFLGQQKYDRFFLEWDDDRAGNLSALDVFKDRPETEVVLGLLSSKTVT
;
A
#
# COMPACT_ATOMS: atom_id res chain seq x y z
N VAL A 1 -4.63 13.91 -0.26
CA VAL A 1 -5.03 12.73 -1.03
C VAL A 1 -5.31 13.07 -2.49
N ARG A 2 -6.09 14.12 -2.83
CA ARG A 2 -6.32 14.53 -4.23
C ARG A 2 -5.02 14.80 -4.99
N ARG A 3 -4.06 15.46 -4.35
CA ARG A 3 -2.79 15.81 -4.96
C ARG A 3 -1.89 14.57 -5.13
N LEU A 4 -1.87 13.70 -4.13
CA LEU A 4 -1.12 12.44 -4.17
C LEU A 4 -1.53 11.56 -5.38
N ILE A 5 -2.83 11.42 -5.64
CA ILE A 5 -3.34 10.62 -6.74
C ILE A 5 -3.07 11.31 -8.09
N ALA A 6 -3.18 12.64 -8.16
CA ALA A 6 -2.88 13.38 -9.37
C ALA A 6 -1.37 13.32 -9.72
N GLU A 7 -0.51 13.35 -8.73
CA GLU A 7 0.94 13.29 -8.92
C GLU A 7 1.40 11.85 -9.25
N HIS A 8 0.85 10.82 -8.63
CA HIS A 8 1.06 9.44 -9.08
C HIS A 8 0.58 9.20 -10.51
N GLY A 9 -0.53 9.77 -10.92
CA GLY A 9 -0.99 9.72 -12.32
C GLY A 9 -0.04 10.41 -13.29
N TYR A 10 0.72 11.39 -12.84
CA TYR A 10 1.74 12.07 -13.63
C TYR A 10 2.98 11.21 -13.88
N PHE A 11 3.34 10.38 -12.94
CA PHE A 11 4.47 9.45 -13.00
C PHE A 11 4.46 8.52 -14.20
N PHE A 12 3.30 8.07 -14.60
CA PHE A 12 3.15 7.08 -15.65
C PHE A 12 3.12 7.68 -17.05
N ARG A 13 3.02 9.00 -17.17
CA ARG A 13 2.84 9.65 -18.46
C ARG A 13 4.16 9.85 -19.23
N ASP A 14 5.26 10.02 -18.51
CA ASP A 14 6.57 10.33 -19.07
C ASP A 14 7.60 9.21 -18.84
N PHE A 15 7.13 8.01 -18.48
CA PHE A 15 7.99 6.86 -18.23
C PHE A 15 8.47 6.27 -19.57
N ASP A 16 9.75 6.38 -19.86
CA ASP A 16 10.39 5.72 -21.00
C ASP A 16 11.19 4.48 -20.55
N GLU A 17 11.61 3.67 -21.52
CA GLU A 17 12.32 2.41 -21.28
C GLU A 17 13.68 2.59 -20.57
N THR A 18 14.21 3.82 -20.54
CA THR A 18 15.48 4.15 -19.89
C THR A 18 15.29 4.61 -18.44
N GLN A 19 14.05 4.90 -18.04
CA GLN A 19 13.75 5.34 -16.69
C GLN A 19 13.76 4.14 -15.73
N THR A 20 14.59 4.26 -14.71
CA THR A 20 14.66 3.31 -13.60
C THR A 20 13.95 3.89 -12.37
N TYR A 21 13.77 3.09 -11.33
CA TYR A 21 13.26 3.58 -10.05
C TYR A 21 14.07 4.76 -9.51
N GLU A 22 15.36 4.82 -9.80
CA GLU A 22 16.25 5.90 -9.39
C GLU A 22 15.92 7.25 -10.04
N THR A 23 15.34 7.27 -11.23
CA THR A 23 14.94 8.52 -11.92
C THR A 23 13.71 9.18 -11.32
N ARG A 24 13.04 8.54 -10.38
CA ARG A 24 11.92 9.12 -9.62
C ARG A 24 12.34 10.02 -8.47
N ARG A 25 13.64 10.14 -8.21
CA ARG A 25 14.18 10.95 -7.11
C ARG A 25 13.83 12.43 -7.20
N ASP A 26 13.41 12.89 -8.38
CA ASP A 26 13.07 14.30 -8.60
C ASP A 26 11.65 14.67 -8.16
N ILE A 27 10.86 13.71 -7.66
CA ILE A 27 9.48 13.97 -7.26
C ILE A 27 9.35 13.95 -5.75
N ALA A 28 9.08 15.12 -5.19
CA ALA A 28 8.78 15.30 -3.79
C ALA A 28 7.25 15.32 -3.57
N LEU A 29 6.77 14.53 -2.61
CA LEU A 29 5.41 14.65 -2.12
C LEU A 29 5.34 15.79 -1.11
N ALA A 30 4.68 16.87 -1.50
CA ALA A 30 4.45 18.03 -0.65
C ALA A 30 2.95 18.21 -0.38
N PHE A 31 2.63 18.64 0.82
CA PHE A 31 1.27 18.96 1.25
C PHE A 31 1.21 20.43 1.64
N ASP A 32 0.22 21.15 1.13
CA ASP A 32 0.05 22.58 1.43
C ASP A 32 -0.77 22.79 2.71
N GLU A 33 -1.55 21.77 3.12
CA GLU A 33 -2.45 21.85 4.26
C GLU A 33 -2.62 20.50 4.95
N LYS A 34 -3.31 20.49 6.07
CA LYS A 34 -3.64 19.29 6.83
C LYS A 34 -4.50 18.32 6.00
N LEU A 35 -4.19 17.02 6.09
CA LEU A 35 -4.98 15.97 5.46
C LEU A 35 -6.38 15.89 6.07
N SER A 36 -7.37 15.63 5.21
CA SER A 36 -8.71 15.22 5.61
C SER A 36 -9.21 14.11 4.69
N GLY A 37 -9.93 13.15 5.27
CA GLY A 37 -10.60 12.06 4.56
C GLY A 37 -12.04 12.37 4.18
N HIS A 38 -12.60 13.48 4.66
CA HIS A 38 -13.98 13.87 4.34
C HIS A 38 -14.14 14.36 2.91
N ASN A 39 -15.31 14.15 2.35
CA ASN A 39 -15.68 14.60 1.00
C ASN A 39 -14.70 14.09 -0.09
N HIS A 40 -14.14 12.92 0.10
CA HIS A 40 -13.22 12.32 -0.84
C HIS A 40 -13.98 11.88 -2.10
N HIS A 41 -13.47 12.22 -3.29
CA HIS A 41 -14.15 11.92 -4.56
C HIS A 41 -14.40 10.42 -4.82
N PHE A 42 -13.67 9.51 -4.17
CA PHE A 42 -13.95 8.09 -4.25
C PHE A 42 -15.29 7.69 -3.62
N ILE A 43 -15.85 8.53 -2.74
CA ILE A 43 -17.21 8.33 -2.21
C ILE A 43 -18.22 8.45 -3.33
N ASP A 44 -18.12 9.50 -4.15
CA ASP A 44 -19.01 9.71 -5.31
C ASP A 44 -18.86 8.56 -6.33
N ILE A 45 -17.61 8.21 -6.66
CA ILE A 45 -17.31 7.08 -7.57
C ILE A 45 -17.92 5.77 -7.04
N TYR A 46 -17.80 5.51 -5.75
CA TYR A 46 -18.36 4.28 -5.18
C TYR A 46 -19.89 4.25 -5.21
N GLN A 47 -20.56 5.38 -5.03
CA GLN A 47 -22.01 5.48 -5.18
C GLN A 47 -22.45 5.17 -6.62
N GLU A 48 -21.74 5.65 -7.62
CA GLU A 48 -21.98 5.28 -9.03
C GLU A 48 -21.78 3.79 -9.26
N ILE A 49 -20.68 3.19 -8.76
CA ILE A 49 -20.43 1.75 -8.84
C ILE A 49 -21.55 0.94 -8.18
N GLN A 50 -22.03 1.38 -7.02
CA GLN A 50 -23.14 0.72 -6.32
C GLN A 50 -24.45 0.76 -7.13
N ALA A 51 -24.73 1.91 -7.78
CA ALA A 51 -25.94 2.08 -8.60
C ALA A 51 -25.93 1.11 -9.80
N ASP A 52 -24.76 0.90 -10.41
CA ASP A 52 -24.59 0.04 -11.58
C ASP A 52 -24.42 -1.44 -11.23
N ALA A 53 -24.20 -1.76 -9.98
CA ALA A 53 -23.86 -3.12 -9.54
C ALA A 53 -25.01 -4.14 -9.62
N ALA A 54 -26.24 -3.71 -9.94
CA ALA A 54 -27.41 -4.58 -10.09
C ALA A 54 -27.60 -5.57 -8.91
N GLY A 55 -27.28 -5.15 -7.69
CA GLY A 55 -27.38 -5.97 -6.47
C GLY A 55 -26.17 -6.85 -6.18
N HIS A 56 -25.14 -6.83 -6.99
CA HIS A 56 -23.87 -7.50 -6.69
C HIS A 56 -23.09 -6.79 -5.59
N THR A 57 -22.26 -7.55 -4.88
CA THR A 57 -21.37 -7.00 -3.87
C THR A 57 -20.24 -6.21 -4.54
N THR A 58 -20.05 -4.99 -4.08
CA THR A 58 -19.02 -4.08 -4.57
C THR A 58 -17.92 -3.90 -3.54
N LYS A 59 -16.72 -3.60 -4.00
CA LYS A 59 -15.59 -3.17 -3.15
C LYS A 59 -14.96 -1.91 -3.72
N LEU A 60 -14.30 -1.15 -2.87
CA LEU A 60 -13.46 -0.02 -3.26
C LEU A 60 -12.00 -0.38 -2.98
N CYS A 61 -11.10 0.00 -3.88
CA CYS A 61 -9.65 -0.16 -3.72
C CYS A 61 -9.01 1.20 -3.54
N ILE A 62 -8.15 1.34 -2.56
CA ILE A 62 -7.36 2.56 -2.29
C ILE A 62 -5.95 2.16 -1.86
N PRO A 63 -4.93 3.02 -2.00
CA PRO A 63 -3.62 2.76 -1.43
C PRO A 63 -3.71 2.45 0.05
N SER A 64 -2.81 1.61 0.58
CA SER A 64 -2.74 1.39 2.03
C SER A 64 -2.19 2.63 2.74
N PRO A 65 -2.50 2.81 4.02
CA PRO A 65 -1.90 3.88 4.82
C PRO A 65 -0.38 3.82 4.86
N SER A 66 0.18 2.62 5.02
CA SER A 66 1.62 2.39 5.02
C SER A 66 2.27 2.74 3.68
N HIS A 67 1.58 2.48 2.56
CA HIS A 67 2.06 2.85 1.23
C HIS A 67 2.23 4.37 1.11
N ILE A 68 1.20 5.12 1.49
CA ILE A 68 1.25 6.60 1.45
C ILE A 68 2.32 7.14 2.40
N PHE A 69 2.41 6.58 3.61
CA PHE A 69 3.42 6.99 4.58
C PHE A 69 4.84 6.70 4.08
N GLY A 70 5.06 5.53 3.50
CA GLY A 70 6.34 5.12 2.94
C GLY A 70 6.77 6.01 1.77
N GLU A 71 5.91 6.23 0.79
CA GLU A 71 6.19 7.11 -0.36
C GLU A 71 6.53 8.54 0.09
N TRP A 72 5.80 9.08 1.07
CA TRP A 72 6.10 10.39 1.63
C TRP A 72 7.47 10.41 2.33
N SER A 73 7.77 9.39 3.14
CA SER A 73 9.03 9.31 3.89
C SER A 73 10.23 9.22 2.95
N PHE A 74 10.15 8.34 1.94
CA PHE A 74 11.22 8.17 0.94
C PHE A 74 11.41 9.42 0.07
N SER A 75 10.30 10.05 -0.33
CA SER A 75 10.34 11.30 -1.08
C SER A 75 11.08 12.40 -0.32
N ARG A 76 10.87 12.51 0.98
CA ARG A 76 11.54 13.50 1.83
C ARG A 76 13.03 13.25 1.98
N GLU A 77 13.43 12.00 2.19
CA GLU A 77 14.86 11.65 2.30
C GLU A 77 15.64 11.97 1.02
N GLN A 78 14.99 11.77 -0.13
CA GLN A 78 15.62 11.99 -1.43
C GLN A 78 15.61 13.46 -1.88
N ASN A 79 14.64 14.25 -1.43
CA ASN A 79 14.36 15.62 -1.89
C ASN A 79 14.24 16.60 -0.72
N ALA A 80 15.17 16.56 0.22
CA ALA A 80 15.09 17.34 1.46
C ALA A 80 14.91 18.85 1.24
N GLU A 81 15.54 19.43 0.20
CA GLU A 81 15.40 20.86 -0.11
C GLU A 81 13.99 21.23 -0.58
N GLN A 82 13.36 20.38 -1.41
CA GLN A 82 12.02 20.62 -1.94
C GLN A 82 10.92 20.31 -0.90
N SER A 83 11.23 19.52 0.11
CA SER A 83 10.31 19.16 1.18
C SER A 83 10.12 20.24 2.24
N ASN A 84 10.97 21.28 2.26
CA ASN A 84 10.93 22.33 3.29
C ASN A 84 9.65 23.16 3.28
N ASP A 85 8.98 23.29 2.14
CA ASP A 85 7.75 24.07 1.98
C ASP A 85 6.48 23.22 2.26
N SER A 86 6.62 21.94 2.59
CA SER A 86 5.49 21.07 2.91
C SER A 86 4.91 21.38 4.30
N TYR A 87 3.59 21.30 4.43
CA TYR A 87 2.88 21.41 5.71
C TYR A 87 3.41 20.41 6.75
N TYR A 88 3.70 19.18 6.32
CA TYR A 88 4.22 18.14 7.21
C TYR A 88 5.73 18.15 7.24
N GLN A 89 6.30 18.51 8.38
CA GLN A 89 7.73 18.46 8.65
C GLN A 89 8.12 17.24 9.51
N GLU A 90 7.25 16.84 10.44
CA GLU A 90 7.50 15.77 11.39
C GLU A 90 6.77 14.47 10.98
N PRO A 91 7.48 13.33 10.85
CA PRO A 91 6.88 12.05 10.46
C PRO A 91 5.72 11.61 11.35
N GLU A 92 5.83 11.82 12.65
CA GLU A 92 4.77 11.43 13.60
C GLU A 92 3.50 12.26 13.43
N VAL A 93 3.62 13.54 13.11
CA VAL A 93 2.47 14.42 12.83
C VAL A 93 1.79 13.95 11.54
N PHE A 94 2.56 13.68 10.49
CA PHE A 94 2.02 13.17 9.25
C PHE A 94 1.32 11.82 9.43
N LYS A 95 1.96 10.88 10.13
CA LYS A 95 1.41 9.55 10.42
C LYS A 95 0.07 9.64 11.16
N GLN A 96 -0.01 10.50 12.18
CA GLN A 96 -1.24 10.68 12.95
C GLN A 96 -2.37 11.28 12.10
N ASP A 97 -2.08 12.33 11.34
CA ASP A 97 -3.08 12.97 10.49
C ASP A 97 -3.50 12.07 9.32
N LEU A 98 -2.58 11.28 8.79
CA LEU A 98 -2.90 10.25 7.80
C LEU A 98 -3.87 9.21 8.38
N ALA A 99 -3.60 8.71 9.59
CA ALA A 99 -4.50 7.79 10.26
C ALA A 99 -5.90 8.39 10.46
N ASN A 100 -5.96 9.64 10.92
CA ASN A 100 -7.23 10.36 11.12
C ASN A 100 -7.98 10.51 9.78
N ALA A 101 -7.30 10.89 8.71
CA ALA A 101 -7.92 11.04 7.38
C ALA A 101 -8.49 9.71 6.86
N TYR A 102 -7.78 8.59 7.07
CA TYR A 102 -8.33 7.27 6.72
C TYR A 102 -9.56 6.91 7.55
N GLN A 103 -9.57 7.20 8.85
CA GLN A 103 -10.73 6.95 9.71
C GLN A 103 -11.95 7.79 9.30
N GLU A 104 -11.75 9.07 8.96
CA GLU A 104 -12.78 9.95 8.40
C GLU A 104 -13.36 9.37 7.10
N PHE A 105 -12.47 8.98 6.18
CA PHE A 105 -12.88 8.36 4.91
C PHE A 105 -13.65 7.05 5.11
N LEU A 106 -13.16 6.14 5.96
CA LEU A 106 -13.84 4.88 6.26
C LEU A 106 -15.21 5.10 6.89
N SER A 107 -15.35 6.12 7.75
CA SER A 107 -16.64 6.51 8.33
C SER A 107 -17.62 6.96 7.25
N ASP A 108 -17.17 7.80 6.33
CA ASP A 108 -18.03 8.28 5.24
C ASP A 108 -18.37 7.16 4.25
N TYR A 109 -17.40 6.27 3.97
CA TYR A 109 -17.61 5.06 3.16
C TYR A 109 -18.63 4.10 3.78
N ALA A 110 -18.55 3.83 5.08
CA ALA A 110 -19.51 2.99 5.79
C ALA A 110 -20.93 3.59 5.79
N LYS A 111 -21.05 4.92 5.99
CA LYS A 111 -22.35 5.64 5.98
C LYS A 111 -23.10 5.50 4.66
N ILE A 112 -22.40 5.45 3.53
CA ILE A 112 -23.02 5.25 2.21
C ILE A 112 -23.24 3.78 1.86
N GLY A 113 -23.06 2.86 2.80
CA GLY A 113 -23.31 1.43 2.63
C GLY A 113 -22.13 0.64 2.10
N GLY A 114 -20.93 1.18 2.14
CA GLY A 114 -19.69 0.46 1.89
C GLY A 114 -19.54 -0.72 2.86
N LYS A 115 -19.07 -1.87 2.36
CA LYS A 115 -18.89 -3.09 3.17
C LYS A 115 -17.50 -3.68 3.06
N ILE A 116 -16.88 -3.53 1.91
CA ILE A 116 -15.57 -4.13 1.61
C ILE A 116 -14.66 -3.04 1.07
N ILE A 117 -13.54 -2.83 1.74
CA ILE A 117 -12.47 -1.97 1.26
C ILE A 117 -11.20 -2.78 1.08
N GLN A 118 -10.48 -2.53 0.01
CA GLN A 118 -9.17 -3.13 -0.25
C GLN A 118 -8.10 -2.07 -0.15
N PHE A 119 -7.07 -2.34 0.63
CA PHE A 119 -5.85 -1.56 0.68
C PHE A 119 -4.81 -2.15 -0.26
N ASP A 120 -4.34 -1.35 -1.22
CA ASP A 120 -3.25 -1.72 -2.10
C ASP A 120 -1.93 -1.44 -1.36
N ASP A 121 -1.35 -2.50 -0.81
CA ASP A 121 -0.24 -2.48 0.14
C ASP A 121 1.01 -3.08 -0.50
N CYS A 122 1.56 -2.33 -1.47
CA CYS A 122 2.54 -2.84 -2.42
C CYS A 122 4.00 -2.48 -2.10
N LEU A 123 4.32 -1.90 -0.93
CA LEU A 123 5.70 -1.56 -0.56
C LEU A 123 6.45 -2.68 0.17
N TRP A 124 5.77 -3.78 0.52
CA TRP A 124 6.37 -4.81 1.37
C TRP A 124 7.55 -5.53 0.77
N GLU A 125 7.64 -5.61 -0.54
CA GLU A 125 8.79 -6.18 -1.24
C GLU A 125 10.10 -5.42 -0.98
N MET A 126 10.01 -4.15 -0.55
CA MET A 126 11.19 -3.36 -0.17
C MET A 126 11.89 -3.94 1.07
N PHE A 127 11.14 -4.61 1.94
CA PHE A 127 11.67 -5.26 3.15
C PHE A 127 12.21 -6.67 2.89
N SER A 128 12.06 -7.16 1.65
CA SER A 128 12.52 -8.50 1.28
C SER A 128 14.04 -8.51 1.21
N THR A 129 14.66 -9.40 1.97
CA THR A 129 16.13 -9.48 2.08
C THR A 129 16.80 -10.06 0.83
N ASP A 130 16.03 -10.75 -0.02
CA ASP A 130 16.46 -11.33 -1.29
C ASP A 130 16.05 -10.49 -2.51
N ASN A 131 15.50 -9.29 -2.30
CA ASN A 131 15.22 -8.34 -3.37
C ASN A 131 16.49 -7.51 -3.70
N PRO A 132 17.12 -7.71 -4.87
CA PRO A 132 18.34 -6.98 -5.24
C PRO A 132 18.11 -5.48 -5.48
N ASN A 133 16.86 -5.08 -5.72
CA ASN A 133 16.46 -3.71 -5.98
C ASN A 133 15.90 -3.01 -4.74
N SER A 134 15.88 -3.67 -3.59
CA SER A 134 15.45 -3.06 -2.35
C SER A 134 16.42 -1.94 -1.96
N PRO A 135 15.92 -0.76 -1.55
CA PRO A 135 16.77 0.31 -1.01
C PRO A 135 17.49 -0.12 0.28
N PHE A 136 17.05 -1.21 0.90
CA PHE A 136 17.64 -1.80 2.11
C PHE A 136 18.69 -2.87 1.81
N THR A 137 18.78 -3.37 0.59
CA THR A 137 19.85 -4.26 0.15
C THR A 137 21.05 -3.42 -0.24
N GLY A 138 22.15 -3.57 0.43
CA GLY A 138 23.38 -2.77 0.16
C GLY A 138 24.04 -2.24 1.43
N GLY A 139 23.45 -2.50 2.60
CA GLY A 139 24.09 -2.22 3.89
C GLY A 139 24.13 -0.74 4.28
N HIS A 140 23.37 0.12 3.61
CA HIS A 140 23.30 1.55 3.94
C HIS A 140 22.34 1.87 5.08
N ILE A 141 21.37 1.00 5.33
CA ILE A 141 20.41 1.11 6.44
C ILE A 141 20.59 -0.11 7.34
N ASP A 142 20.70 0.12 8.64
CA ASP A 142 20.85 -0.97 9.60
C ASP A 142 19.55 -1.79 9.75
N GLN A 143 19.69 -3.06 10.13
CA GLN A 143 18.57 -3.98 10.24
C GLN A 143 17.53 -3.55 11.29
N THR A 144 17.95 -2.83 12.32
CA THR A 144 17.04 -2.33 13.36
C THR A 144 16.12 -1.26 12.78
N SER A 145 16.68 -0.31 12.04
CA SER A 145 15.90 0.73 11.36
C SER A 145 14.90 0.15 10.34
N ILE A 146 15.27 -0.93 9.65
CA ILE A 146 14.37 -1.63 8.73
C ILE A 146 13.20 -2.28 9.50
N GLN A 147 13.49 -2.93 10.62
CA GLN A 147 12.46 -3.56 11.46
C GLN A 147 11.54 -2.51 12.09
N ASP A 148 12.06 -1.40 12.56
CA ASP A 148 11.29 -0.29 13.14
C ASP A 148 10.35 0.33 12.10
N LEU A 149 10.81 0.50 10.86
CA LEU A 149 9.97 0.99 9.77
C LEU A 149 8.88 -0.02 9.40
N ALA A 150 9.22 -1.31 9.30
CA ALA A 150 8.24 -2.36 9.05
C ALA A 150 7.18 -2.42 10.17
N GLN A 151 7.59 -2.28 11.44
CA GLN A 151 6.67 -2.22 12.57
C GLN A 151 5.78 -0.98 12.51
N THR A 152 6.33 0.16 12.11
CA THR A 152 5.55 1.39 11.90
C THR A 152 4.46 1.18 10.84
N PHE A 153 4.76 0.49 9.73
CA PHE A 153 3.79 0.13 8.70
C PHE A 153 2.68 -0.77 9.25
N ILE A 154 3.06 -1.80 10.00
CA ILE A 154 2.12 -2.74 10.64
C ILE A 154 1.19 -2.01 11.60
N ASP A 155 1.74 -1.20 12.49
CA ASP A 155 0.97 -0.50 13.51
C ASP A 155 0.01 0.52 12.88
N LEU A 156 0.46 1.26 11.88
CA LEU A 156 -0.37 2.21 11.14
C LEU A 156 -1.52 1.51 10.44
N ASN A 157 -1.24 0.47 9.64
CA ASN A 157 -2.27 -0.28 8.94
C ASN A 157 -3.26 -0.93 9.92
N ASN A 158 -2.76 -1.61 10.95
CA ASN A 158 -3.60 -2.32 11.92
C ASN A 158 -4.53 -1.37 12.67
N SER A 159 -4.08 -0.16 13.02
CA SER A 159 -4.92 0.83 13.68
C SER A 159 -6.13 1.23 12.84
N ILE A 160 -5.95 1.31 11.53
CA ILE A 160 -7.00 1.69 10.57
C ILE A 160 -7.86 0.48 10.20
N ILE A 161 -7.27 -0.72 10.12
CA ILE A 161 -8.01 -1.98 9.92
C ILE A 161 -8.96 -2.21 11.11
N ASP A 162 -8.46 -2.09 12.35
CA ASP A 162 -9.27 -2.22 13.57
C ASP A 162 -10.43 -1.20 13.58
N TYR A 163 -10.16 0.03 13.14
CA TYR A 163 -11.21 1.04 13.00
C TYR A 163 -12.25 0.63 11.94
N GLY A 164 -11.81 0.16 10.79
CA GLY A 164 -12.70 -0.39 9.75
C GLY A 164 -13.58 -1.53 10.27
N HIS A 165 -12.98 -2.47 11.00
CA HIS A 165 -13.72 -3.56 11.65
C HIS A 165 -14.75 -3.05 12.65
N SER A 166 -14.44 -1.97 13.41
CA SER A 166 -15.40 -1.36 14.33
C SER A 166 -16.62 -0.75 13.64
N LEU A 167 -16.49 -0.38 12.36
CA LEU A 167 -17.57 0.09 11.49
C LEU A 167 -18.31 -1.05 10.77
N GLY A 168 -17.90 -2.31 10.99
CA GLY A 168 -18.45 -3.49 10.31
C GLY A 168 -17.95 -3.70 8.89
N LEU A 169 -16.87 -3.05 8.50
CA LEU A 169 -16.24 -3.25 7.20
C LEU A 169 -15.38 -4.53 7.20
N LYS A 170 -15.30 -5.16 6.03
CA LYS A 170 -14.26 -6.11 5.70
C LYS A 170 -13.09 -5.35 5.06
N VAL A 171 -11.89 -5.56 5.57
CA VAL A 171 -10.68 -4.89 5.09
C VAL A 171 -9.78 -5.92 4.44
N TRP A 172 -9.59 -5.80 3.14
CA TRP A 172 -8.77 -6.69 2.33
C TRP A 172 -7.44 -6.02 1.97
N SER A 173 -6.43 -6.83 1.68
CA SER A 173 -5.14 -6.35 1.18
C SER A 173 -4.89 -6.84 -0.24
N HIS A 174 -4.23 -6.02 -1.04
CA HIS A 174 -3.61 -6.44 -2.29
C HIS A 174 -2.12 -6.11 -2.24
N ASN A 175 -1.29 -7.09 -2.58
CA ASN A 175 0.13 -6.89 -2.77
C ASN A 175 0.52 -7.39 -4.16
N CYS A 176 0.87 -6.44 -5.02
CA CYS A 176 1.49 -6.71 -6.30
C CYS A 176 3.00 -6.44 -6.23
N ARG A 177 3.68 -6.79 -7.31
CA ARG A 177 5.12 -6.57 -7.47
C ARG A 177 5.44 -5.52 -8.52
N GLY A 178 4.49 -4.61 -8.71
CA GLY A 178 4.53 -3.59 -9.74
C GLY A 178 4.10 -4.12 -11.11
N ASN A 179 3.65 -3.21 -11.95
CA ASN A 179 3.33 -3.48 -13.36
C ASN A 179 3.61 -2.23 -14.17
N TYR A 180 4.87 -2.04 -14.53
CA TYR A 180 5.34 -0.92 -15.33
C TYR A 180 5.55 -1.37 -16.76
N ASP A 181 4.53 -1.20 -17.59
CA ASP A 181 4.58 -1.65 -18.99
C ASP A 181 4.98 -3.12 -19.09
N SER A 182 4.27 -3.98 -18.37
CA SER A 182 4.52 -5.42 -18.25
C SER A 182 5.85 -5.80 -17.56
N ARG A 183 6.45 -4.89 -16.79
CA ARG A 183 7.65 -5.15 -15.97
C ARG A 183 7.30 -5.12 -14.48
N ASN A 184 7.93 -6.02 -13.73
CA ASN A 184 7.87 -5.96 -12.27
C ASN A 184 8.80 -4.87 -11.72
N MET A 185 8.44 -4.27 -10.61
CA MET A 185 9.28 -3.31 -9.87
C MET A 185 10.14 -4.02 -8.82
N GLY A 186 9.57 -4.97 -8.14
CA GLY A 186 10.21 -5.71 -7.06
C GLY A 186 10.51 -7.17 -7.41
N GLY A 187 11.50 -7.73 -6.69
CA GLY A 187 11.93 -9.13 -6.87
C GLY A 187 12.17 -9.74 -5.52
N GLY A 188 11.66 -10.18 -4.69
CA GLY A 188 11.94 -10.85 -3.41
C GLY A 188 10.78 -11.77 -3.02
N SER A 189 11.09 -12.85 -2.35
CA SER A 189 10.11 -13.84 -1.99
C SER A 189 9.23 -13.41 -0.81
N TYR A 190 7.99 -13.89 -0.79
CA TYR A 190 7.12 -13.71 0.38
C TYR A 190 7.68 -14.36 1.64
N GLU A 191 8.53 -15.38 1.51
CA GLU A 191 9.13 -16.07 2.66
C GLU A 191 9.92 -15.13 3.55
N THR A 192 10.61 -14.14 2.98
CA THR A 192 11.44 -13.19 3.72
C THR A 192 10.63 -12.16 4.51
N ILE A 193 9.40 -11.90 4.11
CA ILE A 193 8.50 -10.91 4.74
C ILE A 193 7.25 -11.54 5.37
N ALA A 194 7.11 -12.86 5.31
CA ALA A 194 5.90 -13.55 5.76
C ALA A 194 5.53 -13.22 7.20
N ASN A 195 6.50 -13.28 8.12
CA ASN A 195 6.26 -13.04 9.55
C ASN A 195 5.86 -11.56 9.85
N LEU A 196 6.26 -10.63 9.01
CA LEU A 196 5.90 -9.22 9.15
C LEU A 196 4.58 -8.94 8.42
N PHE A 197 4.61 -9.02 7.09
CA PHE A 197 3.48 -8.63 6.24
C PHE A 197 2.27 -9.54 6.43
N LEU A 198 2.44 -10.85 6.26
CA LEU A 198 1.32 -11.79 6.29
C LEU A 198 0.94 -12.16 7.71
N GLY A 199 1.91 -12.29 8.62
CA GLY A 199 1.70 -12.77 9.97
C GLY A 199 1.12 -11.75 10.95
N GLN A 200 1.44 -10.46 10.78
CA GLN A 200 1.10 -9.44 11.77
C GLN A 200 -0.02 -8.48 11.34
N GLN A 201 -0.34 -8.40 10.06
CA GLN A 201 -1.43 -7.53 9.63
C GLN A 201 -2.80 -8.22 9.76
N LYS A 202 -3.81 -7.43 10.12
CA LYS A 202 -5.15 -7.88 10.54
C LYS A 202 -6.16 -7.92 9.39
N TYR A 203 -5.70 -7.96 8.14
CA TYR A 203 -6.59 -8.06 6.99
C TYR A 203 -7.47 -9.31 7.02
N ASP A 204 -8.73 -9.19 6.61
CA ASP A 204 -9.63 -10.34 6.45
C ASP A 204 -9.25 -11.21 5.25
N ARG A 205 -8.65 -10.61 4.22
CA ARG A 205 -8.25 -11.32 2.99
C ARG A 205 -7.01 -10.69 2.38
N PHE A 206 -6.09 -11.53 1.94
CA PHE A 206 -4.90 -11.14 1.18
C PHE A 206 -5.01 -11.58 -0.27
N PHE A 207 -4.82 -10.64 -1.20
CA PHE A 207 -4.63 -10.91 -2.62
C PHE A 207 -3.14 -10.77 -2.91
N LEU A 208 -2.48 -11.87 -3.24
CA LEU A 208 -1.03 -11.95 -3.39
C LEU A 208 -0.68 -12.29 -4.84
N GLU A 209 0.23 -11.53 -5.45
CA GLU A 209 0.78 -11.87 -6.75
C GLU A 209 1.68 -13.10 -6.61
N TRP A 210 1.27 -14.21 -7.23
CA TRP A 210 1.95 -15.51 -7.16
C TRP A 210 2.09 -16.13 -8.55
N ASP A 211 2.47 -15.33 -9.53
CA ASP A 211 2.44 -15.65 -10.95
C ASP A 211 3.76 -16.23 -11.49
N ASP A 212 4.84 -16.18 -10.69
CA ASP A 212 6.14 -16.74 -11.04
C ASP A 212 6.99 -17.08 -9.81
N ASP A 213 8.21 -17.59 -10.03
CA ASP A 213 9.13 -18.06 -9.00
C ASP A 213 9.58 -16.96 -8.02
N ARG A 214 9.41 -15.67 -8.35
CA ARG A 214 9.71 -14.55 -7.43
C ARG A 214 8.85 -14.57 -6.18
N ALA A 215 7.66 -15.16 -6.24
CA ALA A 215 6.79 -15.29 -5.07
C ALA A 215 7.40 -16.18 -3.97
N GLY A 216 8.31 -17.07 -4.34
CA GLY A 216 8.91 -18.05 -3.43
C GLY A 216 8.01 -19.26 -3.20
N ASN A 217 8.27 -19.97 -2.11
CA ASN A 217 7.56 -21.21 -1.79
C ASN A 217 6.26 -20.95 -1.02
N LEU A 218 5.33 -21.87 -1.14
CA LEU A 218 4.06 -21.84 -0.38
C LEU A 218 4.24 -21.91 1.14
N SER A 219 5.43 -22.26 1.64
CA SER A 219 5.77 -22.19 3.07
C SER A 219 5.60 -20.79 3.68
N ALA A 220 5.67 -19.73 2.87
CA ALA A 220 5.33 -18.37 3.30
C ALA A 220 3.90 -18.26 3.86
N LEU A 221 2.99 -19.12 3.40
CA LEU A 221 1.58 -19.14 3.84
C LEU A 221 1.38 -19.89 5.16
N ASP A 222 2.41 -20.51 5.72
CA ASP A 222 2.33 -21.24 6.99
C ASP A 222 1.92 -20.33 8.16
N VAL A 223 2.15 -19.03 8.04
CA VAL A 223 1.71 -18.02 9.03
C VAL A 223 0.18 -17.94 9.19
N PHE A 224 -0.58 -18.48 8.25
CA PHE A 224 -2.05 -18.51 8.31
C PHE A 224 -2.61 -19.77 8.97
N LYS A 225 -1.77 -20.77 9.35
CA LYS A 225 -2.24 -22.03 9.95
C LYS A 225 -3.08 -21.81 11.21
N ASP A 226 -2.74 -20.78 11.98
CA ASP A 226 -3.43 -20.41 13.22
C ASP A 226 -4.42 -19.24 13.04
N ARG A 227 -4.74 -18.90 11.78
CA ARG A 227 -5.65 -17.80 11.40
C ARG A 227 -6.72 -18.28 10.40
N PRO A 228 -7.60 -19.23 10.80
CA PRO A 228 -8.53 -19.87 9.87
C PRO A 228 -9.61 -18.91 9.29
N GLU A 229 -9.79 -17.75 9.92
CA GLU A 229 -10.72 -16.71 9.46
C GLU A 229 -10.12 -15.81 8.36
N THR A 230 -8.81 -15.85 8.16
CA THR A 230 -8.12 -15.06 7.15
C THR A 230 -8.11 -15.80 5.82
N GLU A 231 -8.59 -15.15 4.78
CA GLU A 231 -8.62 -15.72 3.44
C GLU A 231 -7.39 -15.31 2.62
N VAL A 232 -6.90 -16.21 1.78
CA VAL A 232 -5.78 -15.95 0.88
C VAL A 232 -6.19 -16.24 -0.56
N VAL A 233 -5.94 -15.31 -1.46
CA VAL A 233 -6.17 -15.43 -2.89
C VAL A 233 -4.84 -15.29 -3.61
N LEU A 234 -4.43 -16.34 -4.30
CA LEU A 234 -3.20 -16.35 -5.10
C LEU A 234 -3.50 -15.93 -6.54
N GLY A 235 -2.85 -14.88 -6.99
CA GLY A 235 -2.89 -14.40 -8.37
C GLY A 235 -1.91 -15.21 -9.22
N LEU A 236 -2.38 -16.28 -9.85
CA LEU A 236 -1.56 -17.25 -10.57
C LEU A 236 -1.37 -16.92 -12.05
N LEU A 237 -2.03 -15.88 -12.56
CA LEU A 237 -1.93 -15.46 -13.95
C LEU A 237 -1.10 -14.18 -14.05
N SER A 238 -0.01 -14.25 -14.81
CA SER A 238 0.85 -13.08 -15.04
C SER A 238 0.22 -12.11 -16.02
N SER A 239 0.32 -10.82 -15.71
CA SER A 239 0.08 -9.73 -16.67
C SER A 239 1.37 -9.23 -17.32
N LYS A 240 2.52 -9.84 -17.02
CA LYS A 240 3.86 -9.38 -17.41
C LYS A 240 4.51 -10.25 -18.49
N THR A 241 4.03 -11.47 -18.64
CA THR A 241 4.54 -12.44 -19.63
C THR A 241 3.39 -13.00 -20.45
N VAL A 242 3.66 -13.23 -21.75
CA VAL A 242 2.75 -14.00 -22.61
C VAL A 242 3.07 -15.48 -22.38
N THR A 243 2.14 -16.22 -21.82
CA THR A 243 2.21 -17.69 -21.72
C THR A 243 1.63 -18.34 -22.95
#